data_306b31700d676c5b713ee405d790994e
#
_entry.id   306b31700d676c5b713ee405d790994e
#
_cell.length_a   1.000
_cell.length_b   1.000
_cell.length_c   1.000
_cell.angle_alpha   90.00
_cell.angle_beta   90.00
_cell.angle_gamma   90.00
#
_symmetry.space_group_name_H-M   'P 1'
#
loop_
_entity.id
_entity.type
_entity.pdbx_description
1 polymer ?
#
loop_
_entity_poly.entity_id
_entity_poly.type
_entity_poly.pdbx_seq_one_letter_code
_entity_poly.pdbx_strand_id
1 'polypeptide(L)'
;MIYGIFDLDDTLCLHRGNLEYEMIQPDTTLSHYLRSFPGDRYILTNATHDHAIEVLERMNILRLFKKIYARDTTQLMKPSLELARKVNEDIGITPNDTIYFFDDLIQNLWMGYSNGWTTVWIHPKHEQKYLYQWIHHGYISVSESLKDINTAKPL
;
A
#
# COMPACT_ATOMS: atom_id res chain seq x y z
N MET A 1 -3.52 -17.48 -1.14
CA MET A 1 -4.39 -16.28 -1.10
C MET A 1 -3.61 -15.05 -1.56
N ILE A 2 -4.32 -14.01 -1.95
CA ILE A 2 -3.73 -12.75 -2.39
C ILE A 2 -4.10 -11.67 -1.36
N TYR A 3 -3.13 -10.83 -1.00
CA TYR A 3 -3.31 -9.72 -0.08
C TYR A 3 -2.71 -8.44 -0.67
N GLY A 4 -3.32 -7.30 -0.40
CA GLY A 4 -2.78 -5.99 -0.73
C GLY A 4 -2.44 -5.22 0.54
N ILE A 5 -1.23 -4.69 0.62
CA ILE A 5 -0.77 -3.82 1.69
C ILE A 5 -0.41 -2.48 1.08
N PHE A 6 -1.07 -1.42 1.52
CA PHE A 6 -0.98 -0.10 0.90
C PHE A 6 -0.46 0.93 1.90
N ASP A 7 0.59 1.65 1.51
CA ASP A 7 0.93 2.92 2.14
C ASP A 7 -0.17 3.95 1.83
N LEU A 8 -0.29 4.97 2.65
CA LEU A 8 -1.33 5.99 2.54
C LEU A 8 -0.82 7.27 1.89
N ASP A 9 -0.02 8.05 2.62
CA ASP A 9 0.44 9.36 2.16
C ASP A 9 1.40 9.22 0.98
N ASP A 10 1.13 9.96 -0.10
CA ASP A 10 1.87 9.94 -1.36
C ASP A 10 1.85 8.58 -2.10
N THR A 11 0.95 7.69 -1.70
CA THR A 11 0.68 6.42 -2.40
C THR A 11 -0.79 6.35 -2.81
N LEU A 12 -1.70 6.21 -1.84
CA LEU A 12 -3.15 6.28 -2.08
C LEU A 12 -3.63 7.73 -2.17
N CYS A 13 -3.17 8.58 -1.26
CA CYS A 13 -3.48 10.00 -1.21
C CYS A 13 -2.25 10.80 -1.67
N LEU A 14 -2.32 11.35 -2.88
CA LEU A 14 -1.20 12.08 -3.48
C LEU A 14 -1.28 13.55 -3.08
N HIS A 15 -0.45 13.99 -2.14
CA HIS A 15 -0.42 15.38 -1.66
C HIS A 15 0.99 15.99 -1.63
N ARG A 16 2.03 15.17 -1.87
CA ARG A 16 3.44 15.59 -1.99
C ARG A 16 3.92 16.42 -0.79
N GLY A 17 3.56 15.97 0.42
CA GLY A 17 4.01 16.59 1.67
C GLY A 17 3.22 17.81 2.11
N ASN A 18 2.25 18.28 1.35
CA ASN A 18 1.45 19.46 1.65
C ASN A 18 -0.03 19.10 1.75
N LEU A 19 -0.40 18.46 2.87
CA LEU A 19 -1.74 17.95 3.07
C LEU A 19 -2.61 18.95 3.83
N GLU A 20 -3.74 19.34 3.21
CA GLU A 20 -4.86 20.02 3.85
C GLU A 20 -6.09 19.13 3.75
N TYR A 21 -6.64 18.69 4.87
CA TYR A 21 -7.74 17.72 4.90
C TYR A 21 -8.95 18.18 4.06
N GLU A 22 -9.27 19.47 4.10
CA GLU A 22 -10.41 20.04 3.37
C GLU A 22 -10.29 19.87 1.85
N MET A 23 -9.09 19.68 1.34
CA MET A 23 -8.82 19.51 -0.09
C MET A 23 -8.91 18.06 -0.55
N ILE A 24 -9.01 17.11 0.39
CA ILE A 24 -9.12 15.70 0.04
C ILE A 24 -10.53 15.42 -0.43
N GLN A 25 -10.65 14.84 -1.62
CA GLN A 25 -11.91 14.51 -2.27
C GLN A 25 -12.09 12.99 -2.38
N PRO A 26 -13.34 12.51 -2.46
CA PRO A 26 -13.59 11.12 -2.82
C PRO A 26 -12.91 10.77 -4.15
N ASP A 27 -12.27 9.61 -4.20
CA ASP A 27 -11.60 9.11 -5.40
C ASP A 27 -12.37 7.88 -5.91
N THR A 28 -13.31 8.12 -6.81
CA THR A 28 -14.21 7.07 -7.32
C THR A 28 -13.47 6.07 -8.21
N THR A 29 -12.47 6.52 -8.95
CA THR A 29 -11.65 5.63 -9.79
C THR A 29 -10.85 4.68 -8.94
N LEU A 30 -10.17 5.19 -7.92
CA LEU A 30 -9.40 4.37 -6.97
C LEU A 30 -10.32 3.39 -6.23
N SER A 31 -11.48 3.87 -5.76
CA SER A 31 -12.47 3.05 -5.08
C SER A 31 -12.90 1.85 -5.95
N HIS A 32 -13.16 2.10 -7.23
CA HIS A 32 -13.54 1.05 -8.18
C HIS A 32 -12.46 -0.04 -8.27
N TYR A 33 -11.19 0.35 -8.46
CA TYR A 33 -10.10 -0.60 -8.60
C TYR A 33 -9.78 -1.33 -7.30
N LEU A 34 -9.89 -0.66 -6.15
CA LEU A 34 -9.71 -1.30 -4.85
C LEU A 34 -10.77 -2.39 -4.62
N ARG A 35 -12.02 -2.12 -4.97
CA ARG A 35 -13.11 -3.10 -4.84
C ARG A 35 -12.89 -4.33 -5.73
N SER A 36 -12.25 -4.13 -6.87
CA SER A 36 -11.98 -5.22 -7.83
C SER A 36 -10.72 -6.02 -7.49
N PHE A 37 -9.95 -5.57 -6.51
CA PHE A 37 -8.74 -6.30 -6.09
C PHE A 37 -9.12 -7.67 -5.54
N PRO A 38 -8.43 -8.77 -5.99
CA PRO A 38 -8.87 -10.13 -5.69
C PRO A 38 -8.44 -10.65 -4.32
N GLY A 39 -8.36 -9.82 -3.31
CA GLY A 39 -7.94 -10.23 -1.97
C GLY A 39 -8.23 -9.18 -0.92
N ASP A 40 -7.87 -9.49 0.33
CA ASP A 40 -8.01 -8.55 1.44
C ASP A 40 -7.03 -7.40 1.30
N ARG A 41 -7.45 -6.23 1.76
CA ARG A 41 -6.69 -4.97 1.66
C ARG A 41 -6.41 -4.43 3.06
N TYR A 42 -5.17 -3.98 3.25
CA TYR A 42 -4.67 -3.44 4.51
C TYR A 42 -3.92 -2.14 4.27
N ILE A 43 -3.94 -1.26 5.27
CA ILE A 43 -3.11 -0.05 5.28
C ILE A 43 -1.90 -0.29 6.17
N LEU A 44 -0.72 0.13 5.71
CA LEU A 44 0.51 0.15 6.50
C LEU A 44 1.13 1.55 6.35
N THR A 45 0.99 2.37 7.39
CA THR A 45 1.37 3.78 7.36
C THR A 45 2.29 4.16 8.51
N ASN A 46 3.22 5.08 8.25
CA ASN A 46 4.03 5.71 9.31
C ASN A 46 3.31 6.85 10.01
N ALA A 47 2.10 7.21 9.56
CA ALA A 47 1.27 8.19 10.22
C ALA A 47 0.52 7.58 11.41
N THR A 48 -0.18 8.43 12.16
CA THR A 48 -1.04 7.97 13.24
C THR A 48 -2.32 7.33 12.72
N HIS A 49 -2.95 6.52 13.55
CA HIS A 49 -4.23 5.89 13.22
C HIS A 49 -5.30 6.94 12.92
N ASP A 50 -5.39 7.99 13.75
CA ASP A 50 -6.38 9.06 13.56
C ASP A 50 -6.19 9.79 12.23
N HIS A 51 -4.94 10.08 11.83
CA HIS A 51 -4.65 10.67 10.53
C HIS A 51 -5.12 9.75 9.40
N ALA A 52 -4.83 8.46 9.50
CA ALA A 52 -5.23 7.48 8.48
C ALA A 52 -6.75 7.43 8.33
N ILE A 53 -7.49 7.37 9.44
CA ILE A 53 -8.96 7.37 9.44
C ILE A 53 -9.49 8.63 8.73
N GLU A 54 -8.98 9.81 9.09
CA GLU A 54 -9.44 11.08 8.50
C GLU A 54 -9.23 11.11 6.98
N VAL A 55 -8.05 10.73 6.52
CA VAL A 55 -7.74 10.71 5.09
C VAL A 55 -8.61 9.69 4.34
N LEU A 56 -8.71 8.48 4.85
CA LEU A 56 -9.45 7.40 4.19
C LEU A 56 -10.96 7.69 4.15
N GLU A 57 -11.52 8.31 5.19
CA GLU A 57 -12.91 8.74 5.20
C GLU A 57 -13.18 9.82 4.16
N ARG A 58 -12.31 10.82 4.06
CA ARG A 58 -12.44 11.89 3.07
C ARG A 58 -12.33 11.38 1.64
N MET A 59 -11.48 10.37 1.41
CA MET A 59 -11.38 9.71 0.11
C MET A 59 -12.55 8.73 -0.16
N ASN A 60 -13.37 8.48 0.84
CA ASN A 60 -14.49 7.52 0.79
C ASN A 60 -14.04 6.09 0.47
N ILE A 61 -12.90 5.68 1.04
CA ILE A 61 -12.34 4.33 0.84
C ILE A 61 -12.04 3.59 2.16
N LEU A 62 -12.35 4.19 3.32
CA LEU A 62 -12.03 3.57 4.63
C LEU A 62 -12.57 2.14 4.75
N ARG A 63 -13.80 1.93 4.32
CA ARG A 63 -14.49 0.62 4.45
C ARG A 63 -13.91 -0.48 3.56
N LEU A 64 -13.04 -0.12 2.63
CA LEU A 64 -12.43 -1.08 1.71
C LEU A 64 -11.23 -1.80 2.32
N PHE A 65 -10.76 -1.35 3.49
CA PHE A 65 -9.59 -1.92 4.16
C PHE A 65 -10.01 -2.69 5.41
N LYS A 66 -9.44 -3.86 5.56
CA LYS A 66 -9.76 -4.77 6.66
C LYS A 66 -9.14 -4.31 7.97
N LYS A 67 -7.95 -3.70 7.91
CA LYS A 67 -7.23 -3.20 9.08
C LYS A 67 -6.23 -2.12 8.68
N ILE A 68 -5.94 -1.22 9.62
CA ILE A 68 -4.92 -0.18 9.50
C ILE A 68 -3.80 -0.50 10.48
N TYR A 69 -2.58 -0.64 9.97
CA TYR A 69 -1.36 -0.72 10.77
C TYR A 69 -0.73 0.67 10.76
N ALA A 70 -0.77 1.36 11.89
CA ALA A 70 -0.26 2.71 12.07
C ALA A 70 0.86 2.74 13.11
N ARG A 71 1.69 3.79 13.12
CA ARG A 71 2.85 3.86 14.02
C ARG A 71 2.47 3.80 15.49
N ASP A 72 1.33 4.36 15.90
CA ASP A 72 0.85 4.38 17.27
C ASP A 72 0.14 3.07 17.68
N THR A 73 -0.31 2.26 16.72
CA THR A 73 -0.92 0.96 16.98
C THR A 73 0.11 -0.18 16.98
N THR A 74 1.12 -0.10 16.12
CA THR A 74 2.19 -1.11 16.04
C THR A 74 3.42 -0.76 16.87
N GLN A 75 3.62 0.55 17.18
CA GLN A 75 4.80 1.12 17.84
C GLN A 75 6.09 0.91 17.02
N LEU A 76 5.94 0.68 15.72
CA LEU A 76 7.03 0.49 14.77
C LEU A 76 6.77 1.36 13.52
N MET A 77 7.83 1.71 12.81
CA MET A 77 7.77 2.51 11.58
C MET A 77 8.53 1.83 10.46
N LYS A 78 8.07 2.03 9.23
CA LYS A 78 8.78 1.61 8.03
C LYS A 78 10.05 2.46 7.84
N PRO A 79 11.17 1.89 7.36
CA PRO A 79 11.37 0.48 7.12
C PRO A 79 11.80 -0.25 8.40
N SER A 80 11.17 -1.37 8.70
CA SER A 80 11.51 -2.23 9.84
C SER A 80 11.17 -3.68 9.50
N LEU A 81 12.15 -4.56 9.51
CA LEU A 81 11.91 -5.99 9.26
C LEU A 81 11.04 -6.61 10.35
N GLU A 82 11.15 -6.10 11.58
CA GLU A 82 10.28 -6.53 12.69
C GLU A 82 8.83 -6.18 12.40
N LEU A 83 8.57 -4.97 11.89
CA LEU A 83 7.22 -4.54 11.51
C LEU A 83 6.64 -5.44 10.42
N ALA A 84 7.41 -5.74 9.39
CA ALA A 84 6.95 -6.59 8.30
C ALA A 84 6.61 -8.00 8.80
N ARG A 85 7.43 -8.57 9.67
CA ARG A 85 7.15 -9.88 10.30
C ARG A 85 5.90 -9.84 11.15
N LYS A 86 5.72 -8.78 11.94
CA LYS A 86 4.53 -8.60 12.78
C LYS A 86 3.25 -8.55 11.94
N VAL A 87 3.30 -7.85 10.80
CA VAL A 87 2.16 -7.79 9.87
C VAL A 87 1.87 -9.18 9.30
N ASN A 88 2.90 -9.92 8.86
CA ASN A 88 2.73 -11.28 8.37
C ASN A 88 2.06 -12.19 9.40
N GLU A 89 2.50 -12.14 10.64
CA GLU A 89 1.95 -12.95 11.74
C GLU A 89 0.49 -12.58 12.02
N ASP A 90 0.20 -11.28 12.07
CA ASP A 90 -1.14 -10.79 12.38
C ASP A 90 -2.15 -11.17 11.30
N ILE A 91 -1.77 -11.07 10.03
CA ILE A 91 -2.63 -11.47 8.91
C ILE A 91 -2.70 -12.99 8.77
N GLY A 92 -1.67 -13.71 9.17
CA GLY A 92 -1.56 -15.16 9.01
C GLY A 92 -1.02 -15.54 7.62
N ILE A 93 -0.08 -14.76 7.10
CA ILE A 93 0.51 -14.99 5.78
C ILE A 93 1.38 -16.25 5.80
N THR A 94 1.21 -17.09 4.77
CA THR A 94 1.98 -18.31 4.54
C THR A 94 2.86 -18.18 3.30
N PRO A 95 3.87 -19.06 3.11
CA PRO A 95 4.71 -19.01 1.89
C PRO A 95 3.95 -19.17 0.58
N ASN A 96 2.73 -19.70 0.60
CA ASN A 96 1.91 -19.90 -0.59
C ASN A 96 1.09 -18.65 -0.96
N ASP A 97 1.09 -17.64 -0.10
CA ASP A 97 0.32 -16.43 -0.31
C ASP A 97 1.13 -15.42 -1.13
N THR A 98 0.43 -14.60 -1.91
CA THR A 98 1.02 -13.49 -2.65
C THR A 98 0.61 -12.18 -1.98
N ILE A 99 1.58 -11.37 -1.60
CA ILE A 99 1.36 -10.06 -1.01
C ILE A 99 1.88 -9.00 -1.96
N TYR A 100 0.99 -8.10 -2.41
CA TYR A 100 1.38 -6.90 -3.12
C TYR A 100 1.54 -5.77 -2.13
N PHE A 101 2.70 -5.12 -2.12
CA PHE A 101 3.01 -4.00 -1.24
C PHE A 101 3.25 -2.74 -2.07
N PHE A 102 2.43 -1.73 -1.85
CA PHE A 102 2.41 -0.47 -2.58
C PHE A 102 2.94 0.65 -1.69
N ASP A 103 4.04 1.28 -2.10
CA ASP A 103 4.65 2.38 -1.35
C ASP A 103 5.37 3.32 -2.32
N ASP A 104 5.58 4.57 -1.92
CA ASP A 104 6.29 5.57 -2.72
C ASP A 104 7.79 5.63 -2.38
N LEU A 105 8.20 5.11 -1.23
CA LEU A 105 9.59 5.17 -0.77
C LEU A 105 10.32 3.85 -1.04
N ILE A 106 11.43 3.95 -1.75
CA ILE A 106 12.21 2.76 -2.15
C ILE A 106 12.74 1.98 -0.95
N GLN A 107 13.11 2.65 0.15
CA GLN A 107 13.58 1.96 1.35
C GLN A 107 12.47 1.16 2.04
N ASN A 108 11.22 1.63 1.97
CA ASN A 108 10.08 0.87 2.50
C ASN A 108 9.81 -0.37 1.65
N LEU A 109 9.95 -0.25 0.34
CA LEU A 109 9.80 -1.39 -0.58
C LEU A 109 10.87 -2.45 -0.32
N TRP A 110 12.10 -2.04 0.02
CA TRP A 110 13.14 -2.97 0.43
C TRP A 110 12.72 -3.81 1.63
N MET A 111 12.06 -3.20 2.61
CA MET A 111 11.51 -3.92 3.76
C MET A 111 10.54 -5.03 3.31
N GLY A 112 9.61 -4.68 2.43
CA GLY A 112 8.65 -5.65 1.91
C GLY A 112 9.31 -6.76 1.11
N TYR A 113 10.22 -6.41 0.21
CA TYR A 113 10.99 -7.36 -0.58
C TYR A 113 11.74 -8.36 0.32
N SER A 114 12.40 -7.86 1.36
CA SER A 114 13.14 -8.69 2.32
C SER A 114 12.25 -9.65 3.08
N ASN A 115 10.96 -9.38 3.12
CA ASN A 115 9.95 -10.20 3.79
C ASN A 115 9.15 -11.08 2.82
N GLY A 116 9.56 -11.15 1.56
CA GLY A 116 8.93 -11.99 0.55
C GLY A 116 7.71 -11.36 -0.13
N TRP A 117 7.48 -10.06 0.04
CA TRP A 117 6.37 -9.37 -0.60
C TRP A 117 6.72 -8.95 -2.03
N THR A 118 5.72 -8.94 -2.90
CA THR A 118 5.85 -8.37 -4.24
C THR A 118 5.70 -6.86 -4.16
N THR A 119 6.73 -6.13 -4.57
CA THR A 119 6.81 -4.69 -4.36
C THR A 119 6.34 -3.91 -5.58
N VAL A 120 5.54 -2.88 -5.34
CA VAL A 120 4.97 -2.00 -6.35
C VAL A 120 5.31 -0.56 -5.98
N TRP A 121 6.16 0.08 -6.77
CA TRP A 121 6.62 1.44 -6.53
C TRP A 121 5.64 2.43 -7.17
N ILE A 122 5.03 3.27 -6.37
CA ILE A 122 4.11 4.32 -6.83
C ILE A 122 4.85 5.64 -6.76
N HIS A 123 5.29 6.14 -7.92
CA HIS A 123 6.15 7.33 -7.96
C HIS A 123 6.19 7.93 -9.37
N PRO A 124 6.38 9.26 -9.51
CA PRO A 124 6.61 9.87 -10.82
C PRO A 124 7.79 9.28 -11.58
N LYS A 125 8.81 8.81 -10.87
CA LYS A 125 10.02 8.19 -11.45
C LYS A 125 9.92 6.66 -11.56
N HIS A 126 8.73 6.10 -11.56
CA HIS A 126 8.48 4.65 -11.54
C HIS A 126 9.18 3.89 -12.67
N GLU A 127 9.44 4.51 -13.81
CA GLU A 127 10.16 3.90 -14.92
C GLU A 127 11.63 3.61 -14.59
N GLN A 128 12.18 4.28 -13.57
CA GLN A 128 13.55 4.07 -13.11
C GLN A 128 13.67 2.90 -12.12
N LYS A 129 12.65 2.07 -11.96
CA LYS A 129 12.66 0.91 -11.05
C LYS A 129 13.84 -0.05 -11.32
N TYR A 130 14.36 -0.08 -12.54
CA TYR A 130 15.51 -0.91 -12.89
C TYR A 130 16.77 -0.58 -12.09
N LEU A 131 16.83 0.59 -11.45
CA LEU A 131 17.95 0.98 -10.58
C LEU A 131 17.91 0.23 -9.23
N TYR A 132 16.80 -0.41 -8.88
CA TYR A 132 16.59 -1.03 -7.57
C TYR A 132 16.11 -2.48 -7.72
N GLN A 133 16.95 -3.43 -7.31
CA GLN A 133 16.64 -4.86 -7.46
C GLN A 133 15.44 -5.33 -6.64
N TRP A 134 15.08 -4.58 -5.59
CA TRP A 134 13.96 -4.92 -4.69
C TRP A 134 12.62 -4.33 -5.13
N ILE A 135 12.53 -3.76 -6.32
CA ILE A 135 11.29 -3.25 -6.88
C ILE A 135 10.87 -4.13 -8.06
N HIS A 136 9.73 -4.80 -7.91
CA HIS A 136 9.20 -5.67 -8.94
C HIS A 136 8.44 -4.90 -10.03
N HIS A 137 7.62 -3.92 -9.62
CA HIS A 137 6.75 -3.16 -10.53
C HIS A 137 6.80 -1.67 -10.19
N GLY A 138 6.58 -0.82 -11.19
CA GLY A 138 6.50 0.62 -11.03
C GLY A 138 5.32 1.22 -11.78
N TYR A 139 4.57 2.12 -11.13
CA TYR A 139 3.41 2.79 -11.70
C TYR A 139 3.31 4.22 -11.18
N ILE A 140 2.60 5.07 -11.94
CA ILE A 140 2.37 6.46 -11.52
C ILE A 140 1.34 6.57 -10.39
N SER A 141 0.43 5.61 -10.28
CA SER A 141 -0.65 5.60 -9.28
C SER A 141 -1.05 4.17 -8.91
N VAL A 142 -1.70 4.04 -7.75
CA VAL A 142 -2.28 2.75 -7.34
C VAL A 142 -3.36 2.32 -8.33
N SER A 143 -4.19 3.25 -8.83
CA SER A 143 -5.23 2.94 -9.82
C SER A 143 -4.64 2.29 -11.06
N GLU A 144 -3.55 2.83 -11.61
CA GLU A 144 -2.89 2.26 -12.78
C GLU A 144 -2.30 0.86 -12.46
N SER A 145 -1.72 0.67 -11.28
CA SER A 145 -1.18 -0.62 -10.88
C SER A 145 -2.29 -1.68 -10.74
N LEU A 146 -3.41 -1.32 -10.12
CA LEU A 146 -4.52 -2.24 -9.92
C LEU A 146 -5.24 -2.59 -11.22
N LYS A 147 -5.26 -1.67 -12.18
CA LYS A 147 -5.78 -1.94 -13.51
C LYS A 147 -5.11 -3.17 -14.14
N ASP A 148 -3.79 -3.27 -14.01
CA ASP A 148 -3.03 -4.41 -14.51
C ASP A 148 -3.15 -5.63 -13.61
N ILE A 149 -3.02 -5.45 -12.29
CA ILE A 149 -3.08 -6.56 -11.32
C ILE A 149 -4.45 -7.24 -11.33
N ASN A 150 -5.54 -6.45 -11.35
CA ASN A 150 -6.91 -6.99 -11.31
C ASN A 150 -7.29 -7.77 -12.57
N THR A 151 -6.63 -7.49 -13.70
CA THR A 151 -6.87 -8.18 -14.96
C THR A 151 -5.89 -9.31 -15.23
N ALA A 152 -4.86 -9.47 -14.40
CA ALA A 152 -3.92 -10.57 -14.53
C ALA A 152 -4.65 -11.91 -14.32
N LYS A 153 -4.54 -12.82 -15.29
CA LYS A 153 -5.12 -14.14 -15.15
C LYS A 153 -4.28 -14.96 -14.17
N PRO A 154 -4.90 -15.67 -13.21
CA PRO A 154 -4.14 -16.62 -12.40
C PRO A 154 -3.53 -17.68 -13.31
N LEU A 155 -2.24 -17.96 -13.05
CA LEU A 155 -1.53 -19.03 -13.75
C LEU A 155 -2.08 -20.40 -13.37
#